data_d506307adb67d9c2611bdcf4532cc895
#
_entry.id   d506307adb67d9c2611bdcf4532cc895
#
_cell.length_a   1.000
_cell.length_b   1.000
_cell.length_c   1.000
_cell.angle_alpha   90.00
_cell.angle_beta   90.00
_cell.angle_gamma   90.00
#
_symmetry.space_group_name_H-M   'P 1'
#
loop_
_entity.id
_entity.type
_entity.pdbx_description
1 polymer ?
#
loop_
_entity_poly.entity_id
_entity_poly.type
_entity_poly.pdbx_seq_one_letter_code
_entity_poly.pdbx_strand_id
1 'polypeptide(L)'
;INYSFTSPASVDHLLLGHDDKRRNFVVIKNPLTEEQSVMRTTLAYGLLETLKKNINNSSFNLKIFEIGRSFFYTKTGELPHEKNIVAGLLTGKISDDLWGGNKAVDFYDLKGALENVFYDLKVESCRYEAKMTEPFLHPGRSCRVVCRGVELGYLGEVHPDVLKQMDIKN
;
A
#
# COMPACT_ATOMS: atom_id res chain seq x y z
N ILE A 1 -2.19 16.18 1.18
CA ILE A 1 -2.23 16.34 -0.30
C ILE A 1 -1.61 15.08 -0.89
N ASN A 2 -2.37 14.36 -1.71
CA ASN A 2 -1.93 13.13 -2.32
C ASN A 2 -1.56 13.41 -3.78
N TYR A 3 -0.31 13.11 -4.15
CA TYR A 3 0.14 13.25 -5.52
C TYR A 3 -0.13 11.97 -6.31
N SER A 4 -0.65 12.13 -7.52
CA SER A 4 -0.83 11.01 -8.47
C SER A 4 0.44 10.63 -9.21
N PHE A 5 1.52 11.34 -8.99
CA PHE A 5 2.81 11.18 -9.64
C PHE A 5 3.80 10.43 -8.73
N THR A 6 4.72 9.70 -9.34
CA THR A 6 5.75 8.94 -8.62
C THR A 6 7.02 8.78 -9.48
N SER A 7 8.08 8.30 -8.87
CA SER A 7 9.29 7.88 -9.57
C SER A 7 9.10 6.51 -10.23
N PRO A 8 9.68 6.27 -11.42
CA PRO A 8 9.77 4.93 -12.01
C PRO A 8 10.43 3.91 -11.07
N ALA A 9 11.36 4.32 -10.21
CA ALA A 9 12.02 3.45 -9.23
C ALA A 9 11.07 2.92 -8.14
N SER A 10 9.86 3.49 -8.00
CA SER A 10 8.87 3.06 -6.99
C SER A 10 8.53 1.58 -7.06
N VAL A 11 8.52 0.99 -8.26
CA VAL A 11 8.21 -0.43 -8.48
C VAL A 11 9.37 -1.35 -8.10
N ASP A 12 10.61 -0.86 -8.21
CA ASP A 12 11.81 -1.59 -7.78
C ASP A 12 11.85 -1.63 -6.25
N HIS A 13 11.59 -0.52 -5.58
CA HIS A 13 11.46 -0.46 -4.12
C HIS A 13 10.37 -1.40 -3.57
N LEU A 14 9.33 -1.65 -4.35
CA LEU A 14 8.25 -2.59 -4.01
C LEU A 14 8.54 -4.03 -4.44
N LEU A 15 9.75 -4.35 -4.91
CA LEU A 15 10.17 -5.69 -5.36
C LEU A 15 9.28 -6.27 -6.48
N LEU A 16 8.64 -5.42 -7.29
CA LEU A 16 7.79 -5.89 -8.38
C LEU A 16 8.64 -6.57 -9.46
N GLY A 17 8.23 -7.75 -9.91
CA GLY A 17 8.91 -8.49 -10.97
C GLY A 17 8.96 -7.74 -12.29
N HIS A 18 9.90 -8.10 -13.18
CA HIS A 18 10.06 -7.42 -14.48
C HIS A 18 8.80 -7.48 -15.36
N ASP A 19 8.02 -8.55 -15.26
CA ASP A 19 6.80 -8.76 -16.03
C ASP A 19 5.54 -8.18 -15.35
N ASP A 20 5.68 -7.49 -14.22
CA ASP A 20 4.54 -6.91 -13.51
C ASP A 20 3.93 -5.76 -14.33
N LYS A 21 2.62 -5.84 -14.55
CA LYS A 21 1.87 -4.84 -15.34
C LYS A 21 1.97 -3.42 -14.77
N ARG A 22 2.26 -3.28 -13.48
CA ARG A 22 2.46 -1.99 -12.82
C ARG A 22 3.74 -1.28 -13.26
N ARG A 23 4.65 -1.96 -13.96
CA ARG A 23 5.83 -1.35 -14.61
C ARG A 23 5.51 -0.62 -15.90
N ASN A 24 4.33 -0.85 -16.48
CA ASN A 24 3.87 -0.13 -17.66
C ASN A 24 3.25 1.19 -17.24
N PHE A 25 4.09 2.20 -17.09
CA PHE A 25 3.68 3.50 -16.62
C PHE A 25 3.02 4.37 -17.69
N VAL A 26 2.14 5.25 -17.25
CA VAL A 26 1.77 6.45 -17.99
C VAL A 26 2.82 7.52 -17.71
N VAL A 27 3.61 7.85 -18.74
CA VAL A 27 4.72 8.82 -18.62
C VAL A 27 4.19 10.24 -18.78
N ILE A 28 4.67 11.15 -17.94
CA ILE A 28 4.33 12.58 -18.01
C ILE A 28 5.26 13.26 -19.00
N LYS A 29 4.69 13.98 -19.95
CA LYS A 29 5.45 14.59 -21.07
C LYS A 29 6.47 15.65 -20.60
N ASN A 30 6.13 16.44 -19.60
CA ASN A 30 6.98 17.50 -19.05
C ASN A 30 6.98 17.41 -17.52
N PRO A 31 7.65 16.43 -16.89
CA PRO A 31 7.68 16.30 -15.44
C PRO A 31 8.51 17.44 -14.82
N LEU A 32 8.11 17.88 -13.63
CA LEU A 32 8.87 18.88 -12.88
C LEU A 32 10.19 18.29 -12.32
N THR A 33 10.16 17.01 -11.95
CA THR A 33 11.32 16.25 -11.45
C THR A 33 11.24 14.80 -11.93
N GLU A 34 12.37 14.08 -11.94
CA GLU A 34 12.40 12.64 -12.24
C GLU A 34 11.57 11.81 -11.25
N GLU A 35 11.51 12.25 -10.00
CA GLU A 35 10.74 11.61 -8.93
C GLU A 35 9.22 11.70 -9.16
N GLN A 36 8.77 12.54 -10.08
CA GLN A 36 7.37 12.76 -10.42
C GLN A 36 7.11 12.60 -11.92
N SER A 37 7.86 11.72 -12.57
CA SER A 37 7.85 11.57 -14.05
C SER A 37 6.80 10.58 -14.57
N VAL A 38 6.18 9.78 -13.71
CA VAL A 38 5.16 8.81 -14.10
C VAL A 38 3.94 8.86 -13.20
N MET A 39 2.79 8.41 -13.74
CA MET A 39 1.59 8.23 -12.93
C MET A 39 1.74 6.96 -12.08
N ARG A 40 1.29 7.02 -10.81
CA ARG A 40 1.35 5.89 -9.90
C ARG A 40 0.44 4.74 -10.32
N THR A 41 0.91 3.52 -10.17
CA THR A 41 0.16 2.28 -10.42
C THR A 41 -0.29 1.58 -9.13
N THR A 42 0.14 2.08 -7.98
CA THR A 42 -0.24 1.59 -6.64
C THR A 42 -0.17 2.73 -5.62
N LEU A 43 -0.89 2.60 -4.50
CA LEU A 43 -0.82 3.53 -3.37
C LEU A 43 0.24 3.11 -2.34
N ALA A 44 0.72 1.87 -2.40
CA ALA A 44 1.63 1.30 -1.39
C ALA A 44 2.93 2.12 -1.26
N TYR A 45 3.55 2.51 -2.38
CA TYR A 45 4.79 3.30 -2.35
C TYR A 45 4.61 4.65 -1.66
N GLY A 46 3.53 5.38 -1.98
CA GLY A 46 3.24 6.69 -1.37
C GLY A 46 3.00 6.60 0.14
N LEU A 47 2.33 5.54 0.61
CA LEU A 47 2.15 5.30 2.04
C LEU A 47 3.47 4.97 2.74
N LEU A 48 4.35 4.19 2.12
CA LEU A 48 5.68 3.88 2.65
C LEU A 48 6.60 5.12 2.67
N GLU A 49 6.55 5.96 1.64
CA GLU A 49 7.24 7.26 1.64
C GLU A 49 6.75 8.17 2.77
N THR A 50 5.44 8.18 3.02
CA THR A 50 4.84 8.92 4.13
C THR A 50 5.31 8.35 5.47
N LEU A 51 5.35 7.02 5.62
CA LEU A 51 5.90 6.34 6.79
C LEU A 51 7.35 6.76 7.03
N LYS A 52 8.22 6.65 6.01
CA LYS A 52 9.63 7.03 6.09
C LYS A 52 9.80 8.48 6.59
N LYS A 53 9.07 9.42 6.01
CA LYS A 53 9.11 10.83 6.41
C LYS A 53 8.72 11.03 7.87
N ASN A 54 7.69 10.34 8.35
CA ASN A 54 7.24 10.44 9.73
C ASN A 54 8.23 9.82 10.71
N ILE A 55 8.79 8.66 10.40
CA ILE A 55 9.85 8.02 11.22
C ILE A 55 11.06 8.94 11.34
N ASN A 56 11.50 9.56 10.24
CA ASN A 56 12.63 10.50 10.23
C ASN A 56 12.33 11.75 11.09
N ASN A 57 11.05 12.09 11.29
CA ASN A 57 10.59 13.13 12.20
C ASN A 57 10.24 12.60 13.60
N SER A 58 10.72 11.41 13.97
CA SER A 58 10.49 10.76 15.27
C SER A 58 9.03 10.45 15.59
N SER A 59 8.18 10.34 14.56
CA SER A 59 6.78 9.92 14.69
C SER A 59 6.65 8.45 14.26
N PHE A 60 6.52 7.56 15.25
CA PHE A 60 6.55 6.11 15.03
C PHE A 60 5.16 5.47 15.07
N ASN A 61 4.17 6.10 15.70
CA ASN A 61 2.82 5.58 15.85
C ASN A 61 1.92 6.18 14.77
N LEU A 62 1.73 5.46 13.66
CA LEU A 62 0.94 5.94 12.53
C LEU A 62 -0.21 5.00 12.20
N LYS A 63 -1.37 5.58 11.96
CA LYS A 63 -2.56 4.93 11.43
C LYS A 63 -3.08 5.81 10.30
N ILE A 64 -2.67 5.51 9.09
CA ILE A 64 -2.98 6.33 7.92
C ILE A 64 -3.68 5.52 6.84
N PHE A 65 -4.52 6.18 6.07
CA PHE A 65 -5.12 5.60 4.88
C PHE A 65 -5.20 6.63 3.75
N GLU A 66 -5.33 6.13 2.56
CA GLU A 66 -5.52 6.93 1.35
C GLU A 66 -6.61 6.30 0.49
N ILE A 67 -7.51 7.14 -0.02
CA ILE A 67 -8.41 6.80 -1.12
C ILE A 67 -7.93 7.58 -2.33
N GLY A 68 -7.51 6.88 -3.36
CA GLY A 68 -6.89 7.52 -4.51
C GLY A 68 -6.99 6.69 -5.78
N ARG A 69 -6.57 7.30 -6.90
CA ARG A 69 -6.53 6.64 -8.20
C ARG A 69 -5.16 6.07 -8.49
N SER A 70 -5.14 4.91 -9.12
CA SER A 70 -3.98 4.33 -9.80
C SER A 70 -4.26 4.29 -11.29
N PHE A 71 -3.20 4.43 -12.10
CA PHE A 71 -3.27 4.65 -13.52
C PHE A 71 -2.51 3.55 -14.24
N PHE A 72 -3.18 2.83 -15.11
CA PHE A 72 -2.59 1.72 -15.85
C PHE A 72 -2.54 2.07 -17.33
N TYR A 73 -1.35 1.94 -17.92
CA TYR A 73 -1.16 2.15 -19.33
C TYR A 73 -2.01 1.14 -20.13
N THR A 74 -2.65 1.60 -21.19
CA THR A 74 -3.43 0.78 -22.13
C THR A 74 -2.68 0.64 -23.45
N LYS A 75 -2.84 1.61 -24.33
CA LYS A 75 -2.15 1.70 -25.63
C LYS A 75 -1.82 3.14 -25.94
N THR A 76 -0.85 3.32 -26.84
CA THR A 76 -0.51 4.67 -27.33
C THR A 76 -1.74 5.32 -27.99
N GLY A 77 -2.07 6.52 -27.53
CA GLY A 77 -3.22 7.29 -28.01
C GLY A 77 -4.55 7.01 -27.31
N GLU A 78 -4.60 6.05 -26.41
CA GLU A 78 -5.76 5.81 -25.52
C GLU A 78 -5.55 6.44 -24.15
N LEU A 79 -6.66 6.79 -23.48
CA LEU A 79 -6.61 7.23 -22.09
C LEU A 79 -6.22 6.05 -21.19
N PRO A 80 -5.48 6.29 -20.11
CA PRO A 80 -5.12 5.25 -19.15
C PRO A 80 -6.36 4.66 -18.47
N HIS A 81 -6.29 3.39 -18.12
CA HIS A 81 -7.30 2.80 -17.25
C HIS A 81 -7.08 3.29 -15.82
N GLU A 82 -8.06 4.01 -15.28
CA GLU A 82 -8.04 4.53 -13.92
C GLU A 82 -8.79 3.58 -12.98
N LYS A 83 -8.19 3.28 -11.82
CA LYS A 83 -8.80 2.46 -10.79
C LYS A 83 -8.80 3.20 -9.45
N ASN A 84 -9.97 3.36 -8.82
CA ASN A 84 -10.06 3.84 -7.45
C ASN A 84 -9.61 2.73 -6.50
N ILE A 85 -8.69 3.05 -5.61
CA ILE A 85 -8.11 2.12 -4.64
C ILE A 85 -8.17 2.77 -3.27
N VAL A 86 -8.42 1.96 -2.26
CA VAL A 86 -8.20 2.31 -0.86
C VAL A 86 -6.99 1.53 -0.36
N ALA A 87 -6.10 2.20 0.35
CA ALA A 87 -4.97 1.56 1.01
C ALA A 87 -4.79 2.15 2.40
N GLY A 88 -4.28 1.36 3.33
CA GLY A 88 -3.99 1.78 4.70
C GLY A 88 -2.68 1.20 5.20
N LEU A 89 -2.08 1.88 6.16
CA LEU A 89 -0.84 1.48 6.82
C LEU A 89 -0.95 1.74 8.31
N LEU A 90 -0.57 0.74 9.11
CA LEU A 90 -0.46 0.83 10.55
C LEU A 90 0.99 0.57 10.97
N THR A 91 1.50 1.32 11.93
CA THR A 91 2.80 1.07 12.57
C THR A 91 2.83 1.60 13.99
N GLY A 92 3.76 1.10 14.80
CA GLY A 92 3.95 1.52 16.18
C GLY A 92 3.03 0.82 17.16
N LYS A 93 2.42 1.56 18.09
CA LYS A 93 1.59 1.04 19.16
C LYS A 93 0.09 1.15 18.83
N ILE A 94 -0.71 0.25 19.40
CA ILE A 94 -2.17 0.25 19.26
C ILE A 94 -2.77 1.52 19.85
N SER A 95 -2.32 1.91 21.05
CA SER A 95 -2.76 3.08 21.79
C SER A 95 -1.58 3.76 22.46
N ASP A 96 -1.63 5.08 22.56
CA ASP A 96 -0.69 5.87 23.35
C ASP A 96 -1.13 6.02 24.81
N ASP A 97 -2.25 5.39 25.21
CA ASP A 97 -2.80 5.48 26.56
C ASP A 97 -1.92 4.77 27.57
N LEU A 98 -1.76 5.40 28.73
CA LEU A 98 -1.02 4.87 29.89
C LEU A 98 -1.53 3.50 30.36
N TRP A 99 -2.79 3.18 30.09
CA TRP A 99 -3.48 1.95 30.50
C TRP A 99 -3.50 0.87 29.40
N GLY A 100 -3.25 1.22 28.13
CA GLY A 100 -3.34 0.31 26.97
C GLY A 100 -2.13 -0.62 26.77
N GLY A 101 -1.07 -0.45 27.57
CA GLY A 101 0.17 -1.22 27.44
C GLY A 101 0.98 -0.84 26.18
N ASN A 102 2.22 -1.36 26.11
CA ASN A 102 3.14 -1.13 24.98
C ASN A 102 2.94 -2.14 23.83
N LYS A 103 1.71 -2.59 23.57
CA LYS A 103 1.48 -3.57 22.51
C LYS A 103 1.69 -2.92 21.15
N ALA A 104 2.63 -3.45 20.36
CA ALA A 104 2.81 -3.06 18.98
C ALA A 104 1.61 -3.51 18.14
N VAL A 105 1.28 -2.76 17.09
CA VAL A 105 0.28 -3.17 16.10
C VAL A 105 0.75 -4.43 15.37
N ASP A 106 -0.19 -5.30 15.04
CA ASP A 106 0.09 -6.53 14.33
C ASP A 106 -0.87 -6.74 13.14
N PHE A 107 -0.71 -7.85 12.46
CA PHE A 107 -1.56 -8.25 11.35
C PHE A 107 -3.05 -8.26 11.71
N TYR A 108 -3.40 -8.69 12.93
CA TYR A 108 -4.80 -8.80 13.35
C TYR A 108 -5.43 -7.45 13.63
N ASP A 109 -4.65 -6.45 14.02
CA ASP A 109 -5.13 -5.08 14.20
C ASP A 109 -5.52 -4.47 12.85
N LEU A 110 -4.70 -4.68 11.81
CA LEU A 110 -5.02 -4.26 10.44
C LEU A 110 -6.25 -5.00 9.90
N LYS A 111 -6.31 -6.31 10.14
CA LYS A 111 -7.45 -7.13 9.74
C LYS A 111 -8.74 -6.66 10.41
N GLY A 112 -8.71 -6.40 11.71
CA GLY A 112 -9.86 -5.87 12.46
C GLY A 112 -10.32 -4.50 11.95
N ALA A 113 -9.39 -3.60 11.61
CA ALA A 113 -9.73 -2.32 11.00
C ALA A 113 -10.47 -2.51 9.66
N LEU A 114 -9.97 -3.43 8.80
CA LEU A 114 -10.62 -3.75 7.53
C LEU A 114 -11.99 -4.38 7.72
N GLU A 115 -12.15 -5.28 8.70
CA GLU A 115 -13.43 -5.91 9.03
C GLU A 115 -14.48 -4.88 9.47
N ASN A 116 -14.07 -3.86 10.25
CA ASN A 116 -14.96 -2.76 10.61
C ASN A 116 -15.42 -1.97 9.38
N VAL A 117 -14.51 -1.67 8.44
CA VAL A 117 -14.87 -1.01 7.18
C VAL A 117 -15.85 -1.87 6.38
N PHE A 118 -15.64 -3.17 6.29
CA PHE A 118 -16.57 -4.08 5.59
C PHE A 118 -17.92 -4.14 6.26
N TYR A 119 -17.96 -4.17 7.59
CA TYR A 119 -19.20 -4.13 8.35
C TYR A 119 -20.02 -2.86 8.05
N ASP A 120 -19.38 -1.69 8.11
CA ASP A 120 -20.02 -0.40 7.85
C ASP A 120 -20.53 -0.29 6.40
N LEU A 121 -19.74 -0.80 5.44
CA LEU A 121 -20.10 -0.84 4.02
C LEU A 121 -21.05 -1.99 3.65
N LYS A 122 -21.44 -2.84 4.62
CA LYS A 122 -22.26 -4.02 4.40
C LYS A 122 -21.70 -5.01 3.37
N VAL A 123 -20.36 -5.11 3.34
CA VAL A 123 -19.64 -6.10 2.53
C VAL A 123 -19.59 -7.40 3.31
N GLU A 124 -20.32 -8.41 2.85
CA GLU A 124 -20.48 -9.69 3.52
C GLU A 124 -19.73 -10.83 2.80
N SER A 125 -19.62 -11.98 3.49
CA SER A 125 -19.07 -13.22 2.93
C SER A 125 -17.62 -13.05 2.46
N CYS A 126 -16.80 -12.35 3.27
CA CYS A 126 -15.37 -12.19 3.03
C CYS A 126 -14.56 -13.33 3.65
N ARG A 127 -13.55 -13.78 2.92
CA ARG A 127 -12.57 -14.78 3.34
C ARG A 127 -11.17 -14.22 3.21
N TYR A 128 -10.30 -14.64 4.12
CA TYR A 128 -8.88 -14.31 4.12
C TYR A 128 -8.11 -15.58 3.75
N GLU A 129 -7.51 -15.58 2.58
CA GLU A 129 -6.80 -16.73 2.06
C GLU A 129 -5.29 -16.51 2.22
N ALA A 130 -4.63 -17.37 2.97
CA ALA A 130 -3.18 -17.34 3.17
C ALA A 130 -2.48 -17.62 1.84
N LYS A 131 -2.25 -16.61 1.06
CA LYS A 131 -1.57 -16.63 -0.22
C LYS A 131 -0.76 -15.36 -0.39
N MET A 132 0.52 -15.49 -0.70
CA MET A 132 1.33 -14.36 -1.11
C MET A 132 0.76 -13.80 -2.43
N THR A 133 0.36 -12.54 -2.39
CA THR A 133 -0.24 -11.86 -3.55
C THR A 133 0.66 -10.75 -4.06
N GLU A 134 1.42 -10.15 -3.16
CA GLU A 134 2.21 -8.96 -3.45
C GLU A 134 3.66 -9.13 -3.01
N PRO A 135 4.65 -8.89 -3.91
CA PRO A 135 6.07 -9.05 -3.57
C PRO A 135 6.55 -8.16 -2.43
N PHE A 136 5.89 -7.02 -2.23
CA PHE A 136 6.21 -6.09 -1.15
C PHE A 136 5.61 -6.45 0.22
N LEU A 137 4.87 -7.57 0.29
CA LEU A 137 4.36 -8.13 1.55
C LEU A 137 5.16 -9.34 1.98
N HIS A 138 5.22 -9.55 3.30
CA HIS A 138 5.88 -10.71 3.89
C HIS A 138 5.19 -12.01 3.47
N PRO A 139 5.91 -13.00 2.91
CA PRO A 139 5.30 -14.19 2.31
C PRO A 139 4.51 -15.07 3.29
N GLY A 140 4.91 -15.10 4.56
CA GLY A 140 4.22 -15.88 5.61
C GLY A 140 3.26 -15.09 6.48
N ARG A 141 3.14 -13.76 6.27
CA ARG A 141 2.29 -12.87 7.08
C ARG A 141 1.49 -11.93 6.19
N SER A 142 0.91 -12.51 5.16
CA SER A 142 0.05 -11.82 4.20
C SER A 142 -1.10 -12.72 3.76
N CYS A 143 -2.17 -12.12 3.32
CA CYS A 143 -3.30 -12.84 2.76
C CYS A 143 -4.00 -12.02 1.67
N ARG A 144 -4.72 -12.73 0.86
CA ARG A 144 -5.67 -12.23 -0.10
C ARG A 144 -7.05 -12.10 0.55
N VAL A 145 -7.77 -11.04 0.22
CA VAL A 145 -9.14 -10.80 0.67
C VAL A 145 -10.10 -11.08 -0.48
N VAL A 146 -10.98 -12.07 -0.29
CA VAL A 146 -11.95 -12.50 -1.30
C VAL A 146 -13.35 -12.39 -0.71
N CYS A 147 -14.22 -11.57 -1.29
CA CYS A 147 -15.62 -11.41 -0.87
C CYS A 147 -16.54 -11.83 -2.00
N ARG A 148 -17.49 -12.73 -1.70
CA ARG A 148 -18.43 -13.30 -2.68
C ARG A 148 -17.74 -13.86 -3.93
N GLY A 149 -16.56 -14.45 -3.79
CA GLY A 149 -15.76 -15.00 -4.90
C GLY A 149 -14.97 -13.98 -5.70
N VAL A 150 -15.04 -12.69 -5.39
CA VAL A 150 -14.28 -11.63 -6.03
C VAL A 150 -13.10 -11.22 -5.14
N GLU A 151 -11.91 -11.14 -5.70
CA GLU A 151 -10.74 -10.61 -5.01
C GLU A 151 -10.87 -9.09 -4.87
N LEU A 152 -10.95 -8.61 -3.64
CA LEU A 152 -11.02 -7.18 -3.32
C LEU A 152 -9.64 -6.56 -3.12
N GLY A 153 -8.67 -7.36 -2.66
CA GLY A 153 -7.32 -6.88 -2.39
C GLY A 153 -6.54 -7.81 -1.48
N TYR A 154 -5.60 -7.25 -0.77
CA TYR A 154 -4.66 -7.97 0.07
C TYR A 154 -4.37 -7.19 1.36
N LEU A 155 -3.88 -7.89 2.35
CA LEU A 155 -3.31 -7.30 3.57
C LEU A 155 -2.13 -8.14 4.06
N GLY A 156 -1.22 -7.51 4.77
CA GLY A 156 -0.05 -8.20 5.31
C GLY A 156 0.98 -7.24 5.89
N GLU A 157 2.02 -7.81 6.49
CA GLU A 157 3.18 -7.05 6.90
C GLU A 157 4.05 -6.70 5.69
N VAL A 158 4.69 -5.55 5.74
CA VAL A 158 5.62 -5.14 4.68
C VAL A 158 6.85 -6.06 4.68
N HIS A 159 7.32 -6.42 3.50
CA HIS A 159 8.50 -7.27 3.35
C HIS A 159 9.75 -6.58 3.92
N PRO A 160 10.60 -7.27 4.71
CA PRO A 160 11.80 -6.67 5.30
C PRO A 160 12.75 -6.04 4.27
N ASP A 161 12.88 -6.63 3.09
CA ASP A 161 13.73 -6.10 2.03
C ASP A 161 13.19 -4.78 1.47
N VAL A 162 11.87 -4.59 1.42
CA VAL A 162 11.26 -3.30 1.07
C VAL A 162 11.61 -2.24 2.08
N LEU A 163 11.47 -2.55 3.39
CA LEU A 163 11.84 -1.63 4.46
C LEU A 163 13.33 -1.24 4.36
N LYS A 164 14.18 -2.22 4.11
CA LYS A 164 15.62 -2.01 3.92
C LYS A 164 15.94 -1.14 2.70
N GLN A 165 15.34 -1.42 1.53
CA GLN A 165 15.57 -0.65 0.31
C GLN A 165 15.08 0.79 0.44
N MET A 166 14.01 1.00 1.17
CA MET A 166 13.47 2.33 1.44
C MET A 166 14.12 3.03 2.63
N ASP A 167 15.12 2.42 3.29
CA ASP A 167 15.76 2.93 4.51
C ASP A 167 14.72 3.30 5.61
N ILE A 168 13.74 2.42 5.78
CA ILE A 168 12.74 2.53 6.84
C ILE A 168 13.24 1.68 8.01
N LYS A 169 13.60 2.34 9.12
CA LYS A 169 14.06 1.67 10.34
C LYS A 169 12.85 1.17 11.14
N ASN A 170 12.91 -0.10 11.56
CA ASN A 170 11.97 -0.68 12.51
C ASN A 170 12.35 -0.32 13.93
#